data_afca6298ee4781540a401bf4128f098b
#
_entry.id   afca6298ee4781540a401bf4128f098b
#
_cell.length_a   1.000
_cell.length_b   1.000
_cell.length_c   1.000
_cell.angle_alpha   90.00
_cell.angle_beta   90.00
_cell.angle_gamma   90.00
#
_symmetry.space_group_name_H-M   'P 1'
#
loop_
_entity.id
_entity.type
_entity.pdbx_description
1 polymer ?
#
loop_
_entity_poly.entity_id
_entity_poly.type
_entity_poly.pdbx_seq_one_letter_code
_entity_poly.pdbx_strand_id
1 'polypeptide(L)'
;MIVWLFLLGGCLPMALVPTDLDRQLGAQTARQVAQQIGLYDAPVTEVYVRAIGDRLVGHLEKKQFQFVFNIVDQQEPNAFAAPGGYVYLSRGLLVLANSEAELAGVIGHEISHVTQRDSVRQSQKTILPRLLTLPGRIVGRVLSKDVGALLNAPVDLAGSVALASYSRGQEREADRLGIQLAAASGYDPRALATMLAQLEHAQEAQTGKAKHFSFFDSHPMTPGRVKTIDRLATALHWTPQPPIAAGHGEFLHRMDGLYIDVNPAQGLFKGQQFLQPDVNFSITFPEGWKTLNTPSAVGAFAGEKDGLAVIGIAGKDADPDLVAQTFIDDMKREQKVEPTTVKSVEFGDWHGKLVTYTDTTGTGPMTIYFLWVRMDTMTYQLIGLGPEKYHELLRATAMSLRPMT
;
A
#
# COMPACT_ATOMS: atom_id res chain seq x y z
N MET A 1 -4.36 28.31 -18.15
CA MET A 1 -5.75 28.67 -18.50
C MET A 1 -6.76 27.52 -18.32
N ILE A 2 -6.39 26.41 -17.67
CA ILE A 2 -7.31 25.26 -17.40
C ILE A 2 -7.82 25.19 -15.96
N VAL A 3 -7.24 25.98 -15.04
CA VAL A 3 -7.57 25.94 -13.60
C VAL A 3 -8.93 26.61 -13.24
N TRP A 4 -9.51 27.42 -14.13
CA TRP A 4 -10.75 28.16 -13.85
C TRP A 4 -12.06 27.42 -14.19
N LEU A 5 -12.00 26.25 -14.85
CA LEU A 5 -13.22 25.50 -15.24
C LEU A 5 -13.75 24.55 -14.15
N PHE A 6 -13.01 24.38 -13.03
CA PHE A 6 -13.41 23.49 -11.93
C PHE A 6 -14.39 24.13 -10.90
N LEU A 7 -14.74 25.40 -11.05
CA LEU A 7 -15.60 26.11 -10.08
C LEU A 7 -17.11 26.06 -10.39
N LEU A 8 -17.50 25.42 -11.49
CA LEU A 8 -18.91 25.22 -11.82
C LEU A 8 -19.29 23.76 -11.60
N GLY A 9 -19.47 23.31 -10.40
CA GLY A 9 -20.11 22.10 -9.87
C GLY A 9 -20.57 20.92 -10.77
N GLY A 10 -20.04 20.77 -11.98
CA GLY A 10 -20.34 19.71 -12.92
C GLY A 10 -19.10 18.84 -13.18
N CYS A 11 -19.20 17.52 -12.97
CA CYS A 11 -18.20 16.59 -13.44
C CYS A 11 -17.98 16.80 -14.94
N LEU A 12 -16.75 17.10 -15.37
CA LEU A 12 -16.39 17.13 -16.78
C LEU A 12 -16.68 15.76 -17.41
N PRO A 13 -17.28 15.72 -18.62
CA PRO A 13 -17.42 14.45 -19.34
C PRO A 13 -16.05 13.77 -19.47
N MET A 14 -15.94 12.47 -19.14
CA MET A 14 -14.68 11.74 -19.11
C MET A 14 -13.92 11.76 -20.45
N ALA A 15 -14.65 11.93 -21.55
CA ALA A 15 -14.06 12.10 -22.89
C ALA A 15 -13.20 13.37 -23.02
N LEU A 16 -13.39 14.38 -22.17
CA LEU A 16 -12.63 15.63 -22.17
C LEU A 16 -11.43 15.61 -21.23
N VAL A 17 -11.28 14.57 -20.41
CA VAL A 17 -10.14 14.43 -19.50
C VAL A 17 -8.99 13.75 -20.25
N PRO A 18 -7.83 14.42 -20.42
CA PRO A 18 -6.70 13.83 -21.14
C PRO A 18 -6.20 12.55 -20.47
N THR A 19 -5.78 11.53 -21.23
CA THR A 19 -5.20 10.29 -20.72
C THR A 19 -3.82 10.50 -20.06
N ASP A 20 -3.18 11.64 -20.32
CA ASP A 20 -1.93 12.01 -19.63
C ASP A 20 -2.13 12.22 -18.12
N LEU A 21 -3.31 12.66 -17.71
CA LEU A 21 -3.67 12.73 -16.29
C LEU A 21 -3.66 11.33 -15.65
N ASP A 22 -4.20 10.32 -16.33
CA ASP A 22 -4.17 8.94 -15.85
C ASP A 22 -2.74 8.45 -15.69
N ARG A 23 -1.85 8.73 -16.63
CA ARG A 23 -0.43 8.33 -16.55
C ARG A 23 0.29 8.99 -15.38
N GLN A 24 0.04 10.29 -15.13
CA GLN A 24 0.64 11.03 -14.02
C GLN A 24 0.13 10.51 -12.66
N LEU A 25 -1.18 10.34 -12.51
CA LEU A 25 -1.78 9.78 -11.30
C LEU A 25 -1.32 8.34 -11.07
N GLY A 26 -1.27 7.53 -12.12
CA GLY A 26 -0.78 6.16 -12.05
C GLY A 26 0.66 6.06 -11.59
N ALA A 27 1.56 6.86 -12.17
CA ALA A 27 2.95 6.90 -11.75
C ALA A 27 3.14 7.37 -10.30
N GLN A 28 2.29 8.29 -9.82
CA GLN A 28 2.26 8.69 -8.42
C GLN A 28 1.77 7.55 -7.52
N THR A 29 0.66 6.90 -7.90
CA THR A 29 0.11 5.75 -7.15
C THR A 29 1.10 4.59 -7.13
N ALA A 30 1.79 4.29 -8.24
CA ALA A 30 2.80 3.24 -8.29
C ALA A 30 3.95 3.46 -7.30
N ARG A 31 4.42 4.71 -7.12
CA ARG A 31 5.41 5.03 -6.08
C ARG A 31 4.85 4.82 -4.67
N GLN A 32 3.59 5.20 -4.44
CA GLN A 32 2.93 4.99 -3.14
C GLN A 32 2.77 3.51 -2.83
N VAL A 33 2.35 2.69 -3.81
CA VAL A 33 2.26 1.23 -3.67
C VAL A 33 3.61 0.64 -3.28
N ALA A 34 4.68 1.00 -3.99
CA ALA A 34 6.03 0.50 -3.69
C ALA A 34 6.51 0.90 -2.28
N GLN A 35 6.16 2.10 -1.80
CA GLN A 35 6.57 2.59 -0.48
C GLN A 35 5.72 2.06 0.68
N GLN A 36 4.41 1.85 0.46
CA GLN A 36 3.45 1.56 1.53
C GLN A 36 3.10 0.08 1.62
N ILE A 37 2.98 -0.61 0.50
CA ILE A 37 2.65 -2.04 0.44
C ILE A 37 3.91 -2.87 0.16
N GLY A 38 4.76 -2.38 -0.75
CA GLY A 38 5.93 -3.09 -1.25
C GLY A 38 5.63 -3.95 -2.47
N LEU A 39 6.58 -3.99 -3.40
CA LEU A 39 6.55 -4.97 -4.48
C LEU A 39 7.14 -6.27 -3.96
N TYR A 40 6.58 -7.39 -4.38
CA TYR A 40 7.04 -8.71 -4.02
C TYR A 40 7.94 -9.26 -5.12
N ASP A 41 9.17 -9.61 -4.78
CA ASP A 41 10.14 -10.17 -5.73
C ASP A 41 9.88 -11.67 -5.95
N ALA A 42 9.25 -12.00 -7.07
CA ALA A 42 8.97 -13.37 -7.50
C ALA A 42 9.08 -13.48 -9.03
N PRO A 43 10.32 -13.49 -9.59
CA PRO A 43 10.55 -13.34 -11.03
C PRO A 43 9.80 -14.34 -11.90
N VAL A 44 9.69 -15.59 -11.46
CA VAL A 44 8.98 -16.66 -12.20
C VAL A 44 7.47 -16.36 -12.24
N THR A 45 6.91 -16.00 -11.10
CA THR A 45 5.49 -15.67 -10.97
C THR A 45 5.15 -14.35 -11.67
N GLU A 46 6.02 -13.36 -11.60
CA GLU A 46 5.84 -12.08 -12.32
C GLU A 46 5.79 -12.25 -13.83
N VAL A 47 6.73 -13.04 -14.40
CA VAL A 47 6.72 -13.35 -15.84
C VAL A 47 5.41 -14.06 -16.21
N TYR A 48 4.95 -14.97 -15.38
CA TYR A 48 3.72 -15.71 -15.62
C TYR A 48 2.46 -14.81 -15.54
N VAL A 49 2.33 -14.00 -14.50
CA VAL A 49 1.22 -13.02 -14.35
C VAL A 49 1.21 -12.03 -15.51
N ARG A 50 2.38 -11.53 -15.90
CA ARG A 50 2.53 -10.67 -17.09
C ARG A 50 2.07 -11.35 -18.36
N ALA A 51 2.44 -12.61 -18.58
CA ALA A 51 2.05 -13.34 -19.77
C ALA A 51 0.51 -13.54 -19.86
N ILE A 52 -0.17 -13.77 -18.74
CA ILE A 52 -1.64 -13.80 -18.66
C ILE A 52 -2.21 -12.41 -19.03
N GLY A 53 -1.69 -11.36 -18.39
CA GLY A 53 -2.11 -9.98 -18.63
C GLY A 53 -1.91 -9.54 -20.08
N ASP A 54 -0.75 -9.82 -20.67
CA ASP A 54 -0.43 -9.49 -22.06
C ASP A 54 -1.37 -10.21 -23.04
N ARG A 55 -1.72 -11.48 -22.77
CA ARG A 55 -2.72 -12.21 -23.56
C ARG A 55 -4.07 -11.50 -23.53
N LEU A 56 -4.54 -11.09 -22.34
CA LEU A 56 -5.79 -10.34 -22.19
C LEU A 56 -5.73 -9.00 -22.91
N VAL A 57 -4.68 -8.21 -22.69
CA VAL A 57 -4.46 -6.91 -23.37
C VAL A 57 -4.40 -7.06 -24.89
N GLY A 58 -3.92 -8.21 -25.38
CA GLY A 58 -3.90 -8.56 -26.80
C GLY A 58 -5.28 -8.48 -27.44
N HIS A 59 -6.35 -8.78 -26.72
CA HIS A 59 -7.74 -8.84 -27.17
C HIS A 59 -8.56 -7.56 -26.87
N LEU A 60 -7.92 -6.51 -26.33
CA LEU A 60 -8.60 -5.21 -26.17
C LEU A 60 -8.84 -4.55 -27.52
N GLU A 61 -10.06 -4.07 -27.74
CA GLU A 61 -10.42 -3.31 -28.96
C GLU A 61 -9.62 -2.00 -29.06
N LYS A 62 -9.36 -1.36 -27.92
CA LYS A 62 -8.61 -0.09 -27.84
C LYS A 62 -7.51 -0.19 -26.80
N LYS A 63 -6.27 -0.04 -27.21
CA LYS A 63 -5.09 -0.02 -26.33
C LYS A 63 -4.72 1.43 -25.99
N GLN A 64 -5.49 2.04 -25.08
CA GLN A 64 -5.30 3.44 -24.65
C GLN A 64 -4.12 3.60 -23.68
N PHE A 65 -3.78 2.54 -22.93
CA PHE A 65 -2.74 2.51 -21.92
C PHE A 65 -1.73 1.40 -22.20
N GLN A 66 -0.53 1.60 -21.72
CA GLN A 66 0.46 0.53 -21.60
C GLN A 66 0.24 -0.14 -20.25
N PHE A 67 -0.05 -1.45 -20.25
CA PHE A 67 -0.30 -2.18 -19.02
C PHE A 67 0.99 -2.65 -18.37
N VAL A 68 1.02 -2.57 -17.04
CA VAL A 68 2.11 -3.07 -16.18
C VAL A 68 1.48 -3.90 -15.09
N PHE A 69 1.90 -5.15 -14.99
CA PHE A 69 1.40 -6.12 -14.00
C PHE A 69 2.47 -6.33 -12.93
N ASN A 70 2.11 -6.12 -11.67
CA ASN A 70 3.02 -6.25 -10.54
C ASN A 70 2.42 -7.15 -9.46
N ILE A 71 3.29 -7.80 -8.69
CA ILE A 71 2.91 -8.50 -7.47
C ILE A 71 3.25 -7.61 -6.28
N VAL A 72 2.30 -7.46 -5.34
CA VAL A 72 2.52 -6.72 -4.09
C VAL A 72 2.64 -7.67 -2.91
N ASP A 73 3.49 -7.26 -1.94
CA ASP A 73 3.76 -8.04 -0.74
C ASP A 73 2.65 -7.86 0.31
N GLN A 74 1.46 -8.27 -0.06
CA GLN A 74 0.27 -8.26 0.78
C GLN A 74 -0.20 -9.71 0.99
N GLN A 75 -0.36 -10.09 2.26
CA GLN A 75 -0.82 -11.44 2.65
C GLN A 75 -2.30 -11.65 2.33
N GLU A 76 -3.12 -10.60 2.50
CA GLU A 76 -4.56 -10.68 2.22
C GLU A 76 -4.80 -10.81 0.73
N PRO A 77 -5.71 -11.73 0.32
CA PRO A 77 -6.10 -11.86 -1.08
C PRO A 77 -6.69 -10.55 -1.62
N ASN A 78 -6.00 -9.93 -2.57
CA ASN A 78 -6.38 -8.65 -3.14
C ASN A 78 -5.86 -8.50 -4.58
N ALA A 79 -6.61 -7.75 -5.39
CA ALA A 79 -6.15 -7.19 -6.65
C ALA A 79 -6.70 -5.78 -6.78
N PHE A 80 -6.00 -4.92 -7.48
CA PHE A 80 -6.46 -3.56 -7.74
C PHE A 80 -5.76 -2.95 -8.94
N ALA A 81 -6.44 -1.99 -9.55
CA ALA A 81 -5.91 -1.21 -10.65
C ALA A 81 -5.66 0.24 -10.26
N ALA A 82 -4.56 0.81 -10.74
CA ALA A 82 -4.30 2.24 -10.69
C ALA A 82 -4.42 2.86 -12.08
N PRO A 83 -4.69 4.19 -12.18
CA PRO A 83 -4.79 4.86 -13.45
C PRO A 83 -3.58 4.63 -14.34
N GLY A 84 -3.75 4.73 -15.66
CA GLY A 84 -2.64 4.70 -16.62
C GLY A 84 -2.13 3.31 -16.98
N GLY A 85 -2.76 2.22 -16.48
CA GLY A 85 -2.43 0.86 -16.89
C GLY A 85 -1.77 -0.02 -15.82
N TYR A 86 -1.63 0.43 -14.60
CA TYR A 86 -1.03 -0.37 -13.53
C TYR A 86 -2.06 -1.32 -12.93
N VAL A 87 -1.71 -2.61 -12.89
CA VAL A 87 -2.50 -3.69 -12.28
C VAL A 87 -1.63 -4.40 -11.25
N TYR A 88 -2.19 -4.61 -10.07
CA TYR A 88 -1.52 -5.22 -8.93
C TYR A 88 -2.28 -6.44 -8.46
N LEU A 89 -1.56 -7.53 -8.19
CA LEU A 89 -2.07 -8.72 -7.54
C LEU A 89 -1.31 -8.91 -6.23
N SER A 90 -2.01 -9.19 -5.15
CA SER A 90 -1.33 -9.58 -3.91
C SER A 90 -0.82 -11.02 -4.00
N ARG A 91 0.28 -11.32 -3.29
CA ARG A 91 0.73 -12.70 -3.16
C ARG A 91 -0.35 -13.59 -2.51
N GLY A 92 -1.17 -13.03 -1.61
CA GLY A 92 -2.29 -13.75 -1.02
C GLY A 92 -3.37 -14.16 -2.05
N LEU A 93 -3.64 -13.32 -3.05
CA LEU A 93 -4.53 -13.69 -4.16
C LEU A 93 -3.92 -14.82 -5.01
N LEU A 94 -2.63 -14.75 -5.29
CA LEU A 94 -1.93 -15.78 -6.08
C LEU A 94 -1.92 -17.13 -5.37
N VAL A 95 -1.73 -17.13 -4.05
CA VAL A 95 -1.80 -18.35 -3.21
C VAL A 95 -3.22 -18.91 -3.14
N LEU A 96 -4.24 -18.07 -3.19
CA LEU A 96 -5.66 -18.49 -3.13
C LEU A 96 -6.14 -19.07 -4.47
N ALA A 97 -5.59 -18.61 -5.59
CA ALA A 97 -6.03 -19.03 -6.93
C ALA A 97 -5.70 -20.51 -7.20
N ASN A 98 -6.62 -21.23 -7.82
CA ASN A 98 -6.48 -22.65 -8.15
C ASN A 98 -6.24 -22.89 -9.65
N SER A 99 -6.33 -21.86 -10.48
CA SER A 99 -6.14 -21.99 -11.93
C SER A 99 -5.72 -20.69 -12.61
N GLU A 100 -5.08 -20.84 -13.77
CA GLU A 100 -4.75 -19.73 -14.66
C GLU A 100 -6.00 -18.93 -15.07
N ALA A 101 -7.11 -19.63 -15.30
CA ALA A 101 -8.37 -19.00 -15.69
C ALA A 101 -8.96 -18.10 -14.59
N GLU A 102 -8.79 -18.47 -13.33
CA GLU A 102 -9.19 -17.64 -12.18
C GLU A 102 -8.37 -16.35 -12.12
N LEU A 103 -7.05 -16.44 -12.30
CA LEU A 103 -6.18 -15.26 -12.39
C LEU A 103 -6.55 -14.40 -13.61
N ALA A 104 -6.79 -15.01 -14.76
CA ALA A 104 -7.20 -14.30 -15.96
C ALA A 104 -8.54 -13.57 -15.77
N GLY A 105 -9.48 -14.16 -15.05
CA GLY A 105 -10.75 -13.54 -14.69
C GLY A 105 -10.56 -12.26 -13.87
N VAL A 106 -9.76 -12.33 -12.80
CA VAL A 106 -9.47 -11.17 -11.94
C VAL A 106 -8.66 -10.11 -12.70
N ILE A 107 -7.61 -10.50 -13.41
CA ILE A 107 -6.81 -9.56 -14.22
C ILE A 107 -7.67 -8.87 -15.27
N GLY A 108 -8.59 -9.59 -15.92
CA GLY A 108 -9.55 -9.05 -16.89
C GLY A 108 -10.51 -8.05 -16.26
N HIS A 109 -10.95 -8.29 -15.03
CA HIS A 109 -11.75 -7.35 -14.21
C HIS A 109 -10.96 -6.06 -13.94
N GLU A 110 -9.71 -6.16 -13.50
CA GLU A 110 -8.85 -5.00 -13.23
C GLU A 110 -8.52 -4.20 -14.51
N ILE A 111 -8.23 -4.89 -15.61
CA ILE A 111 -8.05 -4.26 -16.94
C ILE A 111 -9.30 -3.47 -17.33
N SER A 112 -10.49 -3.98 -16.98
CA SER A 112 -11.76 -3.30 -17.28
C SER A 112 -11.90 -1.98 -16.51
N HIS A 113 -11.52 -1.93 -15.23
CA HIS A 113 -11.48 -0.68 -14.46
C HIS A 113 -10.52 0.35 -15.06
N VAL A 114 -9.35 -0.08 -15.53
CA VAL A 114 -8.40 0.81 -16.22
C VAL A 114 -9.00 1.36 -17.52
N THR A 115 -9.56 0.49 -18.38
CA THR A 115 -10.11 0.89 -19.66
C THR A 115 -11.31 1.80 -19.54
N GLN A 116 -12.15 1.60 -18.50
CA GLN A 116 -13.27 2.46 -18.14
C GLN A 116 -12.83 3.74 -17.40
N ARG A 117 -11.55 3.84 -16.99
CA ARG A 117 -10.98 4.96 -16.24
C ARG A 117 -11.71 5.19 -14.90
N ASP A 118 -12.13 4.12 -14.26
CA ASP A 118 -13.01 4.17 -13.08
C ASP A 118 -12.35 4.85 -11.88
N SER A 119 -11.06 4.63 -11.65
CA SER A 119 -10.28 5.29 -10.60
C SER A 119 -10.24 6.81 -10.77
N VAL A 120 -10.10 7.32 -12.01
CA VAL A 120 -10.11 8.76 -12.30
C VAL A 120 -11.49 9.34 -12.10
N ARG A 121 -12.55 8.63 -12.53
CA ARG A 121 -13.96 9.03 -12.28
C ARG A 121 -14.26 9.14 -10.78
N GLN A 122 -13.71 8.24 -9.99
CA GLN A 122 -13.90 8.23 -8.53
C GLN A 122 -13.14 9.38 -7.87
N SER A 123 -11.89 9.63 -8.28
CA SER A 123 -11.07 10.73 -7.78
C SER A 123 -11.75 12.09 -7.98
N GLN A 124 -12.43 12.30 -9.10
CA GLN A 124 -13.19 13.53 -9.34
C GLN A 124 -14.31 13.76 -8.30
N LYS A 125 -14.89 12.68 -7.74
CA LYS A 125 -15.96 12.77 -6.73
C LYS A 125 -15.43 12.99 -5.31
N THR A 126 -14.20 12.55 -5.00
CA THR A 126 -13.67 12.50 -3.63
C THR A 126 -12.64 13.58 -3.31
N ILE A 127 -11.93 14.13 -4.30
CA ILE A 127 -10.86 15.13 -4.06
C ILE A 127 -11.43 16.48 -3.64
N LEU A 128 -12.58 16.91 -4.16
CA LEU A 128 -13.15 18.24 -3.89
C LEU A 128 -13.56 18.48 -2.43
N PRO A 129 -14.14 17.53 -1.66
CA PRO A 129 -14.53 17.77 -0.28
C PRO A 129 -13.37 17.66 0.74
N ARG A 130 -12.32 16.86 0.48
CA ARG A 130 -11.24 16.61 1.45
C ARG A 130 -10.21 17.73 1.54
N LEU A 131 -10.08 18.57 0.54
CA LEU A 131 -9.15 19.72 0.56
C LEU A 131 -9.55 20.80 1.56
N LEU A 132 -10.79 20.78 2.05
CA LEU A 132 -11.37 21.79 2.92
C LEU A 132 -11.38 21.43 4.43
N THR A 133 -10.96 20.24 4.83
CA THR A 133 -11.15 19.74 6.21
C THR A 133 -9.90 19.21 6.90
N LEU A 134 -8.70 19.77 6.65
CA LEU A 134 -7.50 19.34 7.39
C LEU A 134 -7.16 20.33 8.54
N PRO A 135 -7.47 19.98 9.81
CA PRO A 135 -6.77 20.54 10.94
C PRO A 135 -5.51 19.73 11.19
N GLY A 136 -4.38 20.19 10.74
CA GLY A 136 -3.11 19.47 10.89
C GLY A 136 -1.93 20.22 10.31
N ARG A 137 -2.01 21.55 10.28
CA ARG A 137 -1.03 22.39 9.59
C ARG A 137 0.35 22.46 10.24
N ILE A 138 0.51 21.96 11.47
CA ILE A 138 1.76 22.16 12.23
C ILE A 138 2.59 20.89 12.23
N VAL A 139 2.00 19.73 12.47
CA VAL A 139 2.72 18.43 12.46
C VAL A 139 3.30 18.12 11.06
N GLY A 140 2.56 18.43 9.99
CA GLY A 140 3.03 18.24 8.61
C GLY A 140 4.14 19.21 8.17
N ARG A 141 4.47 20.26 8.97
CA ARG A 141 5.58 21.18 8.68
C ARG A 141 6.91 20.75 9.26
N VAL A 142 6.87 19.96 10.35
CA VAL A 142 8.08 19.57 11.10
C VAL A 142 8.60 18.19 10.62
N LEU A 143 7.79 17.43 9.89
CA LEU A 143 8.15 16.08 9.48
C LEU A 143 8.56 16.05 8.01
N SER A 144 9.61 15.27 7.69
CA SER A 144 9.98 14.97 6.30
C SER A 144 8.75 14.46 5.52
N LYS A 145 8.73 14.62 4.19
CA LYS A 145 7.59 14.18 3.36
C LYS A 145 7.19 12.72 3.62
N ASP A 146 8.17 11.88 3.94
CA ASP A 146 7.95 10.45 4.18
C ASP A 146 7.31 10.19 5.55
N VAL A 147 7.72 10.89 6.58
CA VAL A 147 7.13 10.78 7.94
C VAL A 147 5.80 11.53 8.02
N GLY A 148 5.68 12.66 7.33
CA GLY A 148 4.39 13.37 7.18
C GLY A 148 3.36 12.49 6.45
N ALA A 149 3.78 11.69 5.46
CA ALA A 149 2.94 10.72 4.80
C ALA A 149 2.52 9.60 5.76
N LEU A 150 3.42 9.11 6.61
CA LEU A 150 3.15 8.08 7.61
C LEU A 150 2.18 8.56 8.70
N LEU A 151 2.32 9.80 9.18
CA LEU A 151 1.45 10.41 10.18
C LEU A 151 0.07 10.78 9.63
N ASN A 152 0.00 11.14 8.36
CA ASN A 152 -1.25 11.44 7.67
C ASN A 152 -1.86 10.20 6.99
N ALA A 153 -1.15 9.06 7.01
CA ALA A 153 -1.74 7.80 6.59
C ALA A 153 -2.95 7.51 7.51
N PRO A 154 -4.12 7.18 6.96
CA PRO A 154 -5.20 6.62 7.76
C PRO A 154 -4.67 5.43 8.56
N VAL A 155 -5.20 5.23 9.77
CA VAL A 155 -4.82 4.11 10.65
C VAL A 155 -5.08 2.75 10.00
N ASP A 156 -5.92 2.71 9.00
CA ASP A 156 -6.06 1.60 8.07
C ASP A 156 -4.97 1.72 7.00
N LEU A 157 -3.81 1.17 7.24
CA LEU A 157 -2.67 1.19 6.33
C LEU A 157 -2.94 0.57 4.96
N ALA A 158 -3.86 -0.33 4.90
CA ALA A 158 -4.42 -0.86 3.67
C ALA A 158 -5.27 0.16 2.89
N GLY A 159 -5.69 1.26 3.54
CA GLY A 159 -6.50 2.33 2.93
C GLY A 159 -5.73 3.58 2.54
N SER A 160 -4.41 3.66 2.74
CA SER A 160 -3.64 4.88 2.46
C SER A 160 -3.19 5.01 1.01
N VAL A 161 -3.03 3.94 0.27
CA VAL A 161 -3.24 3.98 -1.18
C VAL A 161 -4.73 4.17 -1.33
N ALA A 162 -5.19 5.39 -1.60
CA ALA A 162 -6.61 5.74 -1.67
C ALA A 162 -7.28 5.01 -2.86
N LEU A 163 -7.40 3.70 -2.73
CA LEU A 163 -8.21 2.85 -3.58
C LEU A 163 -9.65 3.14 -3.18
N ALA A 164 -10.24 4.06 -3.89
CA ALA A 164 -11.64 4.38 -3.69
C ALA A 164 -12.47 3.14 -4.03
N SER A 165 -13.38 2.76 -3.13
CA SER A 165 -14.33 1.69 -3.41
C SER A 165 -15.16 2.04 -4.63
N TYR A 166 -15.20 1.15 -5.60
CA TYR A 166 -15.96 1.32 -6.83
C TYR A 166 -17.47 1.26 -6.56
N SER A 167 -18.23 1.96 -7.36
CA SER A 167 -19.69 1.88 -7.29
C SER A 167 -20.19 0.54 -7.81
N ARG A 168 -21.37 0.10 -7.33
CA ARG A 168 -22.01 -1.14 -7.82
C ARG A 168 -22.23 -1.16 -9.34
N GLY A 169 -22.34 0.01 -9.98
CA GLY A 169 -22.44 0.13 -11.44
C GLY A 169 -21.13 -0.17 -12.14
N GLN A 170 -20.04 0.38 -11.62
CA GLN A 170 -18.69 0.13 -12.13
C GLN A 170 -18.32 -1.35 -11.97
N GLU A 171 -18.59 -1.94 -10.81
CA GLU A 171 -18.37 -3.38 -10.57
C GLU A 171 -19.10 -4.26 -11.58
N ARG A 172 -20.40 -4.03 -11.80
CA ARG A 172 -21.17 -4.83 -12.79
C ARG A 172 -20.63 -4.70 -14.20
N GLU A 173 -20.15 -3.52 -14.57
CA GLU A 173 -19.55 -3.29 -15.89
C GLU A 173 -18.16 -3.93 -15.99
N ALA A 174 -17.35 -3.84 -14.94
CA ALA A 174 -16.04 -4.49 -14.88
C ALA A 174 -16.17 -6.02 -14.90
N ASP A 175 -17.15 -6.59 -14.17
CA ASP A 175 -17.46 -8.01 -14.24
C ASP A 175 -17.82 -8.44 -15.65
N ARG A 176 -18.75 -7.71 -16.30
CA ARG A 176 -19.21 -8.01 -17.66
C ARG A 176 -18.09 -7.94 -18.69
N LEU A 177 -17.27 -6.88 -18.66
CA LEU A 177 -16.16 -6.69 -19.58
C LEU A 177 -15.02 -7.68 -19.28
N GLY A 178 -14.74 -7.94 -18.01
CA GLY A 178 -13.71 -8.88 -17.59
C GLY A 178 -13.97 -10.31 -18.07
N ILE A 179 -15.20 -10.81 -17.90
CA ILE A 179 -15.55 -12.15 -18.42
C ILE A 179 -15.55 -12.22 -19.95
N GLN A 180 -15.94 -11.14 -20.64
CA GLN A 180 -15.86 -11.06 -22.10
C GLN A 180 -14.41 -11.08 -22.59
N LEU A 181 -13.54 -10.34 -21.89
CA LEU A 181 -12.11 -10.31 -22.20
C LEU A 181 -11.44 -11.66 -21.95
N ALA A 182 -11.76 -12.33 -20.83
CA ALA A 182 -11.31 -13.69 -20.54
C ALA A 182 -11.76 -14.67 -21.64
N ALA A 183 -13.02 -14.65 -22.00
CA ALA A 183 -13.58 -15.48 -23.08
C ALA A 183 -12.88 -15.23 -24.44
N ALA A 184 -12.71 -13.97 -24.82
CA ALA A 184 -11.99 -13.59 -26.05
C ALA A 184 -10.53 -14.07 -26.07
N SER A 185 -9.91 -14.15 -24.89
CA SER A 185 -8.54 -14.61 -24.68
C SER A 185 -8.40 -16.13 -24.52
N GLY A 186 -9.54 -16.87 -24.66
CA GLY A 186 -9.57 -18.32 -24.59
C GLY A 186 -9.59 -18.92 -23.19
N TYR A 187 -9.84 -18.11 -22.14
CA TYR A 187 -10.04 -18.56 -20.78
C TYR A 187 -11.51 -18.82 -20.44
N ASP A 188 -11.78 -19.77 -19.57
CA ASP A 188 -13.15 -20.00 -19.08
C ASP A 188 -13.70 -18.77 -18.36
N PRO A 189 -14.71 -18.07 -18.90
CA PRO A 189 -15.23 -16.85 -18.31
C PRO A 189 -15.92 -17.07 -16.96
N ARG A 190 -16.30 -18.33 -16.59
CA ARG A 190 -16.91 -18.67 -15.30
C ARG A 190 -15.88 -18.62 -14.16
N ALA A 191 -14.59 -18.69 -14.47
CA ALA A 191 -13.52 -18.72 -13.48
C ALA A 191 -13.50 -17.46 -12.60
N LEU A 192 -13.95 -16.30 -13.09
CA LEU A 192 -14.11 -15.11 -12.26
C LEU A 192 -15.14 -15.34 -11.12
N ALA A 193 -16.27 -15.99 -11.42
CA ALA A 193 -17.27 -16.31 -10.40
C ALA A 193 -16.72 -17.27 -9.34
N THR A 194 -15.93 -18.26 -9.76
CA THR A 194 -15.25 -19.22 -8.87
C THR A 194 -14.28 -18.48 -7.94
N MET A 195 -13.43 -17.60 -8.49
CA MET A 195 -12.45 -16.84 -7.72
C MET A 195 -13.12 -15.90 -6.71
N LEU A 196 -14.19 -15.20 -7.10
CA LEU A 196 -14.94 -14.34 -6.17
C LEU A 196 -15.59 -15.13 -5.03
N ALA A 197 -16.09 -16.34 -5.29
CA ALA A 197 -16.60 -17.21 -4.23
C ALA A 197 -15.49 -17.65 -3.26
N GLN A 198 -14.29 -17.95 -3.75
CA GLN A 198 -13.14 -18.27 -2.91
C GLN A 198 -12.71 -17.07 -2.05
N LEU A 199 -12.68 -15.87 -2.64
CA LEU A 199 -12.39 -14.62 -1.91
C LEU A 199 -13.41 -14.36 -0.80
N GLU A 200 -14.71 -14.60 -1.06
CA GLU A 200 -15.77 -14.47 -0.06
C GLU A 200 -15.53 -15.45 1.12
N HIS A 201 -15.27 -16.72 0.84
CA HIS A 201 -14.95 -17.71 1.87
C HIS A 201 -13.68 -17.38 2.65
N ALA A 202 -12.62 -16.90 1.98
CA ALA A 202 -11.39 -16.49 2.64
C ALA A 202 -11.63 -15.32 3.61
N GLN A 203 -12.46 -14.35 3.22
CA GLN A 203 -12.83 -13.22 4.07
C GLN A 203 -13.68 -13.66 5.28
N GLU A 204 -14.65 -14.56 5.08
CA GLU A 204 -15.47 -15.12 6.15
C GLU A 204 -14.63 -15.88 7.19
N ALA A 205 -13.60 -16.62 6.74
CA ALA A 205 -12.69 -17.35 7.61
C ALA A 205 -11.80 -16.42 8.48
N GLN A 206 -11.67 -15.14 8.12
CA GLN A 206 -10.90 -14.14 8.87
C GLN A 206 -11.74 -13.37 9.91
N THR A 207 -13.03 -13.69 10.07
CA THR A 207 -13.89 -13.04 11.06
C THR A 207 -13.33 -13.20 12.47
N GLY A 208 -13.21 -12.07 13.20
CA GLY A 208 -12.61 -12.02 14.56
C GLY A 208 -11.11 -11.69 14.61
N LYS A 209 -10.41 -11.60 13.46
CA LYS A 209 -9.03 -11.08 13.36
C LYS A 209 -9.03 -9.57 13.11
N ALA A 210 -7.86 -8.94 13.27
CA ALA A 210 -7.70 -7.54 12.90
C ALA A 210 -8.14 -7.33 11.44
N LYS A 211 -8.94 -6.30 11.20
CA LYS A 211 -9.45 -6.01 9.85
C LYS A 211 -8.30 -5.50 8.98
N HIS A 212 -7.92 -6.27 7.97
CA HIS A 212 -6.98 -5.89 6.94
C HIS A 212 -7.73 -5.54 5.65
N PHE A 213 -7.11 -4.71 4.81
CA PHE A 213 -7.68 -4.32 3.53
C PHE A 213 -7.73 -5.53 2.58
N SER A 214 -8.92 -5.88 2.13
CA SER A 214 -9.18 -7.00 1.24
C SER A 214 -9.74 -6.53 -0.11
N PHE A 215 -9.84 -7.47 -1.05
CA PHE A 215 -10.45 -7.22 -2.37
C PHE A 215 -11.82 -6.52 -2.27
N PHE A 216 -12.67 -6.92 -1.33
CA PHE A 216 -14.03 -6.37 -1.21
C PHE A 216 -14.13 -4.98 -0.57
N ASP A 217 -13.03 -4.44 -0.05
CA ASP A 217 -13.00 -3.05 0.41
C ASP A 217 -12.97 -2.07 -0.77
N SER A 218 -12.32 -2.44 -1.88
CA SER A 218 -12.35 -1.69 -3.15
C SER A 218 -13.43 -2.18 -4.11
N HIS A 219 -13.78 -3.48 -4.09
CA HIS A 219 -14.74 -4.15 -4.98
C HIS A 219 -15.94 -4.71 -4.22
N PRO A 220 -16.92 -3.88 -3.82
CA PRO A 220 -17.98 -4.32 -2.92
C PRO A 220 -18.73 -5.55 -3.40
N MET A 221 -18.80 -6.59 -2.54
CA MET A 221 -19.63 -7.74 -2.78
C MET A 221 -21.11 -7.32 -2.68
N THR A 222 -21.90 -7.77 -3.63
CA THR A 222 -23.35 -7.57 -3.61
C THR A 222 -24.07 -8.92 -3.62
N PRO A 223 -25.22 -9.05 -2.95
CA PRO A 223 -25.98 -10.29 -2.97
C PRO A 223 -26.24 -10.76 -4.40
N GLY A 224 -25.85 -12.00 -4.69
CA GLY A 224 -26.03 -12.62 -6.01
C GLY A 224 -25.04 -12.18 -7.09
N ARG A 225 -23.95 -11.44 -6.76
CA ARG A 225 -22.91 -11.04 -7.73
C ARG A 225 -22.30 -12.26 -8.41
N VAL A 226 -21.84 -13.25 -7.64
CA VAL A 226 -21.27 -14.52 -8.15
C VAL A 226 -22.25 -15.22 -9.10
N LYS A 227 -23.52 -15.38 -8.70
CA LYS A 227 -24.55 -16.01 -9.56
C LYS A 227 -24.82 -15.23 -10.84
N THR A 228 -24.74 -13.90 -10.78
CA THR A 228 -24.94 -13.04 -11.96
C THR A 228 -23.79 -13.21 -12.95
N ILE A 229 -22.54 -13.22 -12.46
CA ILE A 229 -21.35 -13.44 -13.28
C ILE A 229 -21.40 -14.83 -13.91
N ASP A 230 -21.66 -15.87 -13.13
CA ASP A 230 -21.76 -17.26 -13.63
C ASP A 230 -22.81 -17.39 -14.75
N ARG A 231 -24.00 -16.81 -14.55
CA ARG A 231 -25.07 -16.80 -15.57
C ARG A 231 -24.63 -16.07 -16.84
N LEU A 232 -23.99 -14.90 -16.72
CA LEU A 232 -23.50 -14.12 -17.86
C LEU A 232 -22.38 -14.87 -18.59
N ALA A 233 -21.45 -15.46 -17.85
CA ALA A 233 -20.33 -16.22 -18.39
C ALA A 233 -20.80 -17.48 -19.13
N THR A 234 -21.80 -18.19 -18.57
CA THR A 234 -22.39 -19.37 -19.21
C THR A 234 -23.07 -19.04 -20.54
N ALA A 235 -23.58 -17.83 -20.70
CA ALA A 235 -24.21 -17.38 -21.96
C ALA A 235 -23.19 -16.97 -23.03
N LEU A 236 -21.91 -16.83 -22.69
CA LEU A 236 -20.86 -16.46 -23.65
C LEU A 236 -20.43 -17.66 -24.50
N HIS A 237 -20.32 -17.42 -25.81
CA HIS A 237 -19.66 -18.36 -26.71
C HIS A 237 -18.17 -18.04 -26.72
N TRP A 238 -17.34 -19.03 -26.39
CA TRP A 238 -15.90 -18.88 -26.36
C TRP A 238 -15.19 -20.15 -26.83
N THR A 239 -13.95 -20.01 -27.27
CA THR A 239 -13.12 -21.14 -27.71
C THR A 239 -11.92 -21.25 -26.81
N PRO A 240 -11.72 -22.37 -26.10
CA PRO A 240 -10.54 -22.56 -25.27
C PRO A 240 -9.24 -22.39 -26.07
N GLN A 241 -8.31 -21.68 -25.51
CA GLN A 241 -6.92 -21.63 -25.98
C GLN A 241 -6.02 -22.41 -24.99
N PRO A 242 -4.90 -22.99 -25.46
CA PRO A 242 -3.98 -23.65 -24.55
C PRO A 242 -3.53 -22.68 -23.44
N PRO A 243 -3.59 -23.10 -22.16
CA PRO A 243 -3.11 -22.29 -21.06
C PRO A 243 -1.60 -22.10 -21.17
N ILE A 244 -1.07 -21.04 -20.53
CA ILE A 244 0.37 -20.79 -20.43
C ILE A 244 1.02 -21.84 -19.54
N ALA A 245 0.37 -22.20 -18.42
CA ALA A 245 0.74 -23.33 -17.59
C ALA A 245 0.03 -24.60 -18.06
N ALA A 246 0.76 -25.59 -18.51
CA ALA A 246 0.22 -26.82 -19.11
C ALA A 246 -0.42 -27.77 -18.08
N GLY A 247 -1.36 -27.27 -17.30
CA GLY A 247 -2.10 -28.01 -16.29
C GLY A 247 -1.82 -27.52 -14.86
N HIS A 248 -2.56 -28.12 -13.90
CA HIS A 248 -2.55 -27.66 -12.51
C HIS A 248 -1.18 -27.78 -11.84
N GLY A 249 -0.42 -28.83 -12.13
CA GLY A 249 0.93 -29.01 -11.57
C GLY A 249 1.91 -27.91 -12.02
N GLU A 250 1.89 -27.52 -13.30
CA GLU A 250 2.70 -26.41 -13.79
C GLU A 250 2.19 -25.08 -13.23
N PHE A 251 0.88 -24.89 -13.12
CA PHE A 251 0.30 -23.72 -12.48
C PHE A 251 0.84 -23.56 -11.05
N LEU A 252 0.81 -24.61 -10.23
CA LEU A 252 1.36 -24.58 -8.87
C LEU A 252 2.85 -24.27 -8.88
N HIS A 253 3.60 -24.86 -9.81
CA HIS A 253 5.03 -24.58 -9.94
C HIS A 253 5.34 -23.10 -10.25
N ARG A 254 4.43 -22.39 -10.95
CA ARG A 254 4.55 -20.94 -11.15
C ARG A 254 4.36 -20.13 -9.86
N MET A 255 3.76 -20.73 -8.83
CA MET A 255 3.52 -20.12 -7.52
C MET A 255 4.54 -20.54 -6.46
N ASP A 256 5.50 -21.41 -6.83
CA ASP A 256 6.55 -21.88 -5.90
C ASP A 256 7.35 -20.68 -5.34
N GLY A 257 7.60 -20.74 -4.02
CA GLY A 257 8.36 -19.69 -3.32
C GLY A 257 7.52 -18.51 -2.82
N LEU A 258 6.20 -18.46 -3.09
CA LEU A 258 5.35 -17.47 -2.49
C LEU A 258 5.14 -17.74 -0.99
N TYR A 259 5.42 -16.76 -0.15
CA TYR A 259 5.08 -16.85 1.28
C TYR A 259 3.56 -16.86 1.50
N ILE A 260 3.07 -17.83 2.25
CA ILE A 260 1.64 -17.96 2.60
C ILE A 260 1.28 -16.99 3.73
N ASP A 261 2.22 -16.72 4.63
CA ASP A 261 2.06 -15.85 5.79
C ASP A 261 2.96 -14.60 5.68
N VAL A 262 3.32 -13.97 6.79
CA VAL A 262 4.17 -12.77 6.81
C VAL A 262 5.48 -13.03 6.07
N ASN A 263 5.88 -12.09 5.20
CA ASN A 263 7.18 -12.15 4.55
C ASN A 263 8.30 -11.79 5.55
N PRO A 264 9.20 -12.72 5.89
CA PRO A 264 10.27 -12.46 6.86
C PRO A 264 11.21 -11.30 6.45
N ALA A 265 11.37 -11.05 5.14
CA ALA A 265 12.19 -9.94 4.64
C ALA A 265 11.65 -8.55 5.07
N GLN A 266 10.36 -8.44 5.35
CA GLN A 266 9.78 -7.21 5.91
C GLN A 266 9.90 -7.12 7.44
N GLY A 267 10.52 -8.11 8.09
CA GLY A 267 10.52 -8.25 9.53
C GLY A 267 9.16 -8.71 10.09
N LEU A 268 9.13 -9.03 11.36
CA LEU A 268 7.93 -9.58 11.99
C LEU A 268 7.73 -9.03 13.41
N PHE A 269 6.47 -8.90 13.80
CA PHE A 269 6.08 -8.58 15.17
C PHE A 269 5.85 -9.85 16.00
N LYS A 270 6.44 -9.90 17.20
CA LYS A 270 6.11 -10.84 18.26
C LYS A 270 5.56 -10.05 19.47
N GLY A 271 4.25 -9.90 19.53
CA GLY A 271 3.63 -8.93 20.42
C GLY A 271 4.04 -7.51 20.04
N GLN A 272 4.63 -6.75 20.96
CA GLN A 272 5.14 -5.39 20.69
C GLN A 272 6.61 -5.38 20.25
N GLN A 273 7.29 -6.53 20.25
CA GLN A 273 8.66 -6.64 19.77
C GLN A 273 8.67 -6.84 18.26
N PHE A 274 9.38 -5.97 17.55
CA PHE A 274 9.67 -6.11 16.13
C PHE A 274 11.07 -6.70 15.95
N LEU A 275 11.17 -7.63 15.00
CA LEU A 275 12.38 -8.35 14.64
C LEU A 275 12.62 -8.14 13.14
N GLN A 276 13.81 -7.66 12.75
CA GLN A 276 14.19 -7.47 11.35
C GLN A 276 15.52 -8.20 11.06
N PRO A 277 15.44 -9.43 10.53
CA PRO A 277 16.62 -10.27 10.31
C PRO A 277 17.62 -9.70 9.28
N ASP A 278 17.12 -9.15 8.16
CA ASP A 278 17.96 -8.74 7.03
C ASP A 278 18.90 -7.59 7.37
N VAL A 279 18.52 -6.72 8.29
CA VAL A 279 19.35 -5.60 8.77
C VAL A 279 19.67 -5.73 10.26
N ASN A 280 19.49 -6.93 10.82
CA ASN A 280 19.93 -7.37 12.14
C ASN A 280 19.55 -6.44 13.30
N PHE A 281 18.27 -6.05 13.43
CA PHE A 281 17.83 -5.32 14.62
C PHE A 281 16.52 -5.83 15.21
N SER A 282 16.34 -5.58 16.50
CA SER A 282 15.08 -5.69 17.21
C SER A 282 14.76 -4.41 17.97
N ILE A 283 13.47 -4.09 18.11
CA ILE A 283 12.97 -2.96 18.88
C ILE A 283 11.64 -3.34 19.52
N THR A 284 11.36 -2.81 20.70
CA THR A 284 10.09 -3.07 21.41
C THR A 284 9.28 -1.77 21.50
N PHE A 285 8.08 -1.78 20.97
CA PHE A 285 7.15 -0.67 21.00
C PHE A 285 6.31 -0.68 22.28
N PRO A 286 5.67 0.46 22.65
CA PRO A 286 4.87 0.53 23.87
C PRO A 286 3.70 -0.45 23.88
N GLU A 287 3.42 -1.05 25.02
CA GLU A 287 2.31 -1.97 25.21
C GLU A 287 0.96 -1.27 24.93
N GLY A 288 0.06 -1.97 24.25
CA GLY A 288 -1.26 -1.45 23.89
C GLY A 288 -1.29 -0.46 22.73
N TRP A 289 -0.12 -0.07 22.17
CA TRP A 289 -0.08 0.72 20.94
C TRP A 289 -0.34 -0.18 19.72
N LYS A 290 -1.03 0.38 18.72
CA LYS A 290 -1.25 -0.32 17.45
C LYS A 290 0.01 -0.29 16.62
N THR A 291 0.47 -1.45 16.20
CA THR A 291 1.70 -1.61 15.42
C THR A 291 1.47 -1.40 13.92
N LEU A 292 2.55 -1.03 13.25
CA LEU A 292 2.62 -0.72 11.84
C LEU A 292 3.92 -1.28 11.25
N ASN A 293 3.84 -1.99 10.13
CA ASN A 293 4.99 -2.42 9.36
C ASN A 293 4.79 -2.06 7.88
N THR A 294 5.72 -1.31 7.32
CA THR A 294 5.77 -0.94 5.90
C THR A 294 7.17 -1.19 5.36
N PRO A 295 7.36 -1.27 4.03
CA PRO A 295 8.70 -1.45 3.46
C PRO A 295 9.73 -0.38 3.84
N SER A 296 9.28 0.83 4.19
CA SER A 296 10.15 1.97 4.49
C SER A 296 10.32 2.24 5.98
N ALA A 297 9.37 1.78 6.82
CA ALA A 297 9.40 2.05 8.26
C ALA A 297 8.50 1.12 9.05
N VAL A 298 8.88 0.85 10.28
CA VAL A 298 8.07 0.13 11.25
C VAL A 298 7.80 1.02 12.46
N GLY A 299 6.64 0.87 13.08
CA GLY A 299 6.29 1.73 14.19
C GLY A 299 5.07 1.27 14.98
N ALA A 300 4.68 2.12 15.93
CA ALA A 300 3.44 1.97 16.68
C ALA A 300 2.86 3.34 17.04
N PHE A 301 1.56 3.40 17.25
CA PHE A 301 0.86 4.63 17.62
C PHE A 301 -0.19 4.38 18.71
N ALA A 302 -0.33 5.37 19.60
CA ALA A 302 -1.36 5.40 20.62
C ALA A 302 -2.70 5.89 20.05
N GLY A 303 -3.81 5.34 20.51
CA GLY A 303 -5.19 5.79 20.32
C GLY A 303 -5.48 6.48 18.97
N GLU A 304 -5.93 7.73 19.04
CA GLU A 304 -6.24 8.58 17.88
C GLU A 304 -5.01 9.36 17.35
N LYS A 305 -3.80 8.81 17.46
CA LYS A 305 -2.54 9.41 16.98
C LYS A 305 -1.99 10.55 17.85
N ASP A 306 -2.27 10.53 19.13
CA ASP A 306 -1.67 11.45 20.09
C ASP A 306 -0.26 11.00 20.53
N GLY A 307 0.18 9.80 20.15
CA GLY A 307 1.53 9.27 20.32
C GLY A 307 1.96 8.40 19.16
N LEU A 308 3.23 8.52 18.76
CA LEU A 308 3.83 7.76 17.67
C LEU A 308 5.27 7.40 18.01
N ALA A 309 5.68 6.19 17.68
CA ALA A 309 7.07 5.75 17.64
C ALA A 309 7.33 5.03 16.32
N VAL A 310 8.35 5.44 15.57
CA VAL A 310 8.70 4.86 14.26
C VAL A 310 10.20 4.69 14.20
N ILE A 311 10.65 3.60 13.56
CA ILE A 311 12.03 3.39 13.17
C ILE A 311 12.12 3.11 11.68
N GLY A 312 13.12 3.70 11.03
CA GLY A 312 13.49 3.49 9.65
C GLY A 312 15.00 3.48 9.49
N ILE A 313 15.47 3.22 8.28
CA ILE A 313 16.88 3.25 7.93
C ILE A 313 17.23 4.64 7.40
N ALA A 314 18.21 5.31 8.04
CA ALA A 314 18.73 6.59 7.58
C ALA A 314 19.81 6.42 6.49
N GLY A 315 20.55 5.32 6.52
CA GLY A 315 21.55 4.99 5.50
C GLY A 315 22.59 3.97 5.97
N LYS A 316 23.27 3.39 4.99
CA LYS A 316 24.45 2.56 5.26
C LYS A 316 25.67 3.47 5.47
N ASP A 317 26.45 3.18 6.51
CA ASP A 317 27.65 3.93 6.90
C ASP A 317 27.44 5.45 7.09
N ALA A 318 26.18 5.90 7.26
CA ALA A 318 25.87 7.30 7.51
C ALA A 318 26.32 7.72 8.90
N ASP A 319 26.90 8.92 9.02
CA ASP A 319 27.28 9.51 10.30
C ASP A 319 26.05 10.14 10.97
N PRO A 320 25.66 9.73 12.19
CA PRO A 320 24.50 10.28 12.89
C PRO A 320 24.57 11.80 13.10
N ASP A 321 25.75 12.35 13.38
CA ASP A 321 25.94 13.79 13.57
C ASP A 321 25.72 14.55 12.26
N LEU A 322 26.27 14.07 11.15
CA LEU A 322 26.12 14.68 9.84
C LEU A 322 24.66 14.61 9.33
N VAL A 323 24.03 13.47 9.49
CA VAL A 323 22.61 13.31 9.11
C VAL A 323 21.72 14.24 9.92
N ALA A 324 21.92 14.32 11.24
CA ALA A 324 21.18 15.21 12.11
C ALA A 324 21.41 16.68 11.77
N GLN A 325 22.66 17.07 11.48
CA GLN A 325 22.98 18.46 11.11
C GLN A 325 22.33 18.84 9.78
N THR A 326 22.39 17.96 8.78
CA THR A 326 21.72 18.19 7.48
C THR A 326 20.22 18.37 7.68
N PHE A 327 19.60 17.52 8.51
CA PHE A 327 18.18 17.62 8.84
C PHE A 327 17.84 18.94 9.52
N ILE A 328 18.64 19.40 10.49
CA ILE A 328 18.46 20.68 11.18
C ILE A 328 18.53 21.85 10.19
N ASP A 329 19.52 21.85 9.30
CA ASP A 329 19.71 22.90 8.31
C ASP A 329 18.56 22.98 7.31
N ASP A 330 18.03 21.83 6.88
CA ASP A 330 16.84 21.74 6.04
C ASP A 330 15.60 22.27 6.76
N MET A 331 15.38 21.89 8.03
CA MET A 331 14.29 22.41 8.85
C MET A 331 14.34 23.94 9.01
N LYS A 332 15.51 24.48 9.26
CA LYS A 332 15.72 25.94 9.34
C LYS A 332 15.44 26.62 8.00
N ARG A 333 15.96 26.07 6.90
CA ARG A 333 15.81 26.64 5.56
C ARG A 333 14.38 26.59 5.06
N GLU A 334 13.71 25.45 5.15
CA GLU A 334 12.42 25.20 4.52
C GLU A 334 11.25 25.56 5.43
N GLN A 335 11.33 25.19 6.71
CA GLN A 335 10.23 25.31 7.65
C GLN A 335 10.34 26.50 8.61
N LYS A 336 11.52 27.16 8.67
CA LYS A 336 11.81 28.25 9.61
C LYS A 336 11.65 27.83 11.08
N VAL A 337 12.03 26.60 11.41
CA VAL A 337 11.91 26.03 12.76
C VAL A 337 13.29 25.69 13.30
N GLU A 338 13.56 26.11 14.54
CA GLU A 338 14.78 25.79 15.29
C GLU A 338 14.53 24.63 16.24
N PRO A 339 15.53 23.74 16.44
CA PRO A 339 15.39 22.67 17.42
C PRO A 339 15.33 23.21 18.85
N THR A 340 14.49 22.58 19.69
CA THR A 340 14.44 22.86 21.13
C THR A 340 15.69 22.34 21.85
N THR A 341 16.18 21.17 21.40
CA THR A 341 17.37 20.53 21.98
C THR A 341 18.12 19.77 20.90
N VAL A 342 19.48 19.80 21.00
CA VAL A 342 20.39 18.94 20.21
C VAL A 342 21.37 18.32 21.18
N LYS A 343 21.44 16.99 21.25
CA LYS A 343 22.30 16.25 22.18
C LYS A 343 22.93 15.04 21.51
N SER A 344 24.20 14.78 21.81
CA SER A 344 24.78 13.46 21.57
C SER A 344 24.31 12.52 22.67
N VAL A 345 24.02 11.26 22.30
CA VAL A 345 23.52 10.22 23.19
C VAL A 345 24.30 8.93 22.96
N GLU A 346 24.50 8.17 24.03
CA GLU A 346 25.18 6.89 23.96
C GLU A 346 24.18 5.77 24.28
N PHE A 347 24.24 4.71 23.50
CA PHE A 347 23.43 3.49 23.64
C PHE A 347 24.38 2.30 23.75
N GLY A 348 24.83 1.97 24.96
CA GLY A 348 25.89 0.98 25.11
C GLY A 348 27.14 1.40 24.35
N ASP A 349 27.55 0.61 23.34
CA ASP A 349 28.70 0.89 22.49
C ASP A 349 28.37 1.76 21.26
N TRP A 350 27.14 2.22 21.11
CA TRP A 350 26.71 2.97 19.93
C TRP A 350 26.51 4.44 20.20
N HIS A 351 26.99 5.26 19.26
CA HIS A 351 26.82 6.69 19.26
C HIS A 351 25.55 7.10 18.50
N GLY A 352 24.84 8.11 19.03
CA GLY A 352 23.66 8.67 18.38
C GLY A 352 23.52 10.18 18.60
N LYS A 353 22.66 10.80 17.78
CA LYS A 353 22.29 12.22 17.85
C LYS A 353 20.79 12.37 18.05
N LEU A 354 20.42 13.03 19.12
CA LEU A 354 19.04 13.36 19.46
C LEU A 354 18.75 14.82 19.16
N VAL A 355 17.71 15.08 18.40
CA VAL A 355 17.17 16.42 18.10
C VAL A 355 15.70 16.45 18.51
N THR A 356 15.28 17.49 19.23
CA THR A 356 13.88 17.63 19.64
C THR A 356 13.29 18.94 19.15
N TYR A 357 12.01 18.91 18.82
CA TYR A 357 11.19 20.08 18.55
C TYR A 357 9.95 20.02 19.43
N THR A 358 9.62 21.13 20.10
CA THR A 358 8.43 21.20 20.97
C THR A 358 7.48 22.27 20.43
N ASP A 359 6.23 21.86 20.17
CA ASP A 359 5.15 22.76 19.78
C ASP A 359 4.23 22.99 20.99
N THR A 360 4.01 24.25 21.32
CA THR A 360 3.14 24.68 22.43
C THR A 360 1.88 25.40 21.97
N THR A 361 1.61 25.41 20.64
CA THR A 361 0.51 26.18 20.04
C THR A 361 -0.84 25.47 20.04
N GLY A 362 -0.89 24.16 20.39
CA GLY A 362 -2.09 23.34 20.41
C GLY A 362 -2.77 23.22 21.77
N THR A 363 -3.54 22.15 21.97
CA THR A 363 -4.26 21.83 23.22
C THR A 363 -3.32 21.43 24.39
N GLY A 364 -2.03 21.35 24.15
CA GLY A 364 -0.97 21.05 25.09
C GLY A 364 0.36 20.88 24.36
N PRO A 365 1.50 20.90 25.11
CA PRO A 365 2.82 20.75 24.49
C PRO A 365 2.97 19.36 23.87
N MET A 366 3.39 19.35 22.59
CA MET A 366 3.73 18.16 21.84
C MET A 366 5.22 18.20 21.51
N THR A 367 5.95 17.14 21.80
CA THR A 367 7.38 17.02 21.50
C THR A 367 7.61 15.97 20.43
N ILE A 368 8.43 16.32 19.46
CA ILE A 368 8.90 15.41 18.42
C ILE A 368 10.38 15.14 18.71
N TYR A 369 10.73 13.88 18.74
CA TYR A 369 12.07 13.36 18.93
C TYR A 369 12.56 12.77 17.62
N PHE A 370 13.72 13.20 17.15
CA PHE A 370 14.48 12.57 16.08
C PHE A 370 15.77 12.05 16.67
N LEU A 371 15.99 10.76 16.55
CA LEU A 371 17.18 10.10 17.05
C LEU A 371 17.83 9.31 15.93
N TRP A 372 19.07 9.63 15.59
CA TRP A 372 19.89 8.82 14.70
C TRP A 372 20.89 8.04 15.51
N VAL A 373 20.95 6.73 15.31
CA VAL A 373 21.87 5.82 16.00
C VAL A 373 22.55 4.94 14.97
N ARG A 374 23.87 4.89 14.99
CA ARG A 374 24.64 3.97 14.17
C ARG A 374 24.90 2.69 14.95
N MET A 375 24.47 1.56 14.39
CA MET A 375 24.79 0.21 14.85
C MET A 375 25.51 -0.51 13.72
N ASP A 376 26.72 -0.93 13.92
CA ASP A 376 27.60 -1.54 12.91
C ASP A 376 27.72 -0.65 11.64
N THR A 377 27.20 -1.15 10.51
CA THR A 377 27.22 -0.45 9.22
C THR A 377 25.93 0.29 8.90
N MET A 378 24.92 0.20 9.75
CA MET A 378 23.60 0.81 9.49
C MET A 378 23.33 1.95 10.47
N THR A 379 22.84 3.07 9.93
CA THR A 379 22.31 4.16 10.75
C THR A 379 20.80 4.12 10.68
N TYR A 380 20.19 4.00 11.86
CA TYR A 380 18.74 3.99 12.05
C TYR A 380 18.25 5.37 12.44
N GLN A 381 17.08 5.73 11.97
CA GLN A 381 16.35 6.92 12.42
C GLN A 381 15.14 6.48 13.23
N LEU A 382 15.07 6.90 14.47
CA LEU A 382 13.89 6.75 15.31
C LEU A 382 13.19 8.10 15.42
N ILE A 383 11.86 8.07 15.30
CA ILE A 383 11.01 9.24 15.45
C ILE A 383 9.99 8.95 16.52
N GLY A 384 9.98 9.78 17.56
CA GLY A 384 8.97 9.75 18.61
C GLY A 384 8.16 11.03 18.57
N LEU A 385 6.84 10.93 18.74
CA LEU A 385 5.93 12.07 18.86
C LEU A 385 4.97 11.83 20.00
N GLY A 386 4.75 12.82 20.84
CA GLY A 386 3.70 12.75 21.84
C GLY A 386 3.78 13.84 22.89
N PRO A 387 2.68 13.98 23.70
CA PRO A 387 2.67 14.79 24.89
C PRO A 387 3.56 14.17 25.98
N GLU A 388 3.82 14.93 27.05
CA GLU A 388 4.71 14.56 28.16
C GLU A 388 4.42 13.17 28.73
N LYS A 389 3.15 12.76 28.83
CA LYS A 389 2.74 11.43 29.32
C LYS A 389 3.37 10.24 28.57
N TYR A 390 3.86 10.44 27.34
CA TYR A 390 4.48 9.38 26.51
C TYR A 390 6.02 9.47 26.46
N HIS A 391 6.66 10.49 27.03
CA HIS A 391 8.10 10.69 26.91
C HIS A 391 8.91 9.49 27.41
N GLU A 392 8.53 8.91 28.58
CA GLU A 392 9.23 7.73 29.12
C GLU A 392 8.98 6.47 28.27
N LEU A 393 7.79 6.30 27.69
CA LEU A 393 7.49 5.19 26.77
C LEU A 393 8.30 5.31 25.49
N LEU A 394 8.39 6.51 24.89
CA LEU A 394 9.17 6.76 23.68
C LEU A 394 10.67 6.55 23.97
N ARG A 395 11.16 6.99 25.14
CA ARG A 395 12.53 6.73 25.57
C ARG A 395 12.79 5.24 25.72
N ALA A 396 11.93 4.51 26.43
CA ALA A 396 12.05 3.06 26.62
C ALA A 396 12.06 2.31 25.28
N THR A 397 11.21 2.73 24.33
CA THR A 397 11.23 2.19 22.96
C THR A 397 12.58 2.41 22.28
N ALA A 398 13.11 3.63 22.32
CA ALA A 398 14.42 3.94 21.72
C ALA A 398 15.54 3.10 22.38
N MET A 399 15.55 2.98 23.72
CA MET A 399 16.51 2.19 24.46
C MET A 399 16.40 0.68 24.29
N SER A 400 15.31 0.20 23.70
CA SER A 400 15.09 -1.22 23.37
C SER A 400 15.73 -1.64 22.04
N LEU A 401 16.20 -0.68 21.23
CA LEU A 401 16.87 -0.96 19.97
C LEU A 401 18.17 -1.72 20.22
N ARG A 402 18.35 -2.86 19.56
CA ARG A 402 19.53 -3.72 19.72
C ARG A 402 19.68 -4.65 18.51
N PRO A 403 20.88 -5.19 18.24
CA PRO A 403 21.06 -6.29 17.30
C PRO A 403 20.23 -7.51 17.74
N MET A 404 19.83 -8.29 16.76
CA MET A 404 19.29 -9.64 17.01
C MET A 404 20.45 -10.57 17.34
N THR A 405 20.46 -11.17 18.50
CA THR A 405 21.46 -12.16 18.93
C THR A 405 21.05 -13.56 18.52
#